data_e9a39b8b4438713175e3484a275c0a23
#
_entry.id   e9a39b8b4438713175e3484a275c0a23
#
_cell.length_a   1.000
_cell.length_b   1.000
_cell.length_c   1.000
_cell.angle_alpha   90.00
_cell.angle_beta   90.00
_cell.angle_gamma   90.00
#
_symmetry.space_group_name_H-M   'P 1'
#
loop_
_entity.id
_entity.type
_entity.pdbx_description
1 polymer ?
#
loop_
_entity_poly.entity_id
_entity_poly.type
_entity_poly.pdbx_seq_one_letter_code
_entity_poly.pdbx_strand_id
1 'polypeptide(L)'
;NMNETIDNDPLKIIIANITWNSKDWKEVSEDTSGHAWVGGENIPHESWNFDLDNPRNTENEVFGFAKFTNPPKVEGANNLIVFYSQGKIIGFYGKTKILKEVVDINERESYNLLAHKNLSVVLPNKIDNIKDKGHLESLSRVGQVGFSYLKKPETAIKILDEAIELNPEEEDTLEKIKDWIESQQNESTD
;
A
#
# COMPACT_ATOMS: atom_id res chain seq x y z
N ASN A 1 20.75 -18.83 10.23
CA ASN A 1 20.92 -17.72 9.40
C ASN A 1 19.91 -16.61 9.68
N MET A 2 20.42 -15.41 9.85
CA MET A 2 19.60 -14.31 10.31
C MET A 2 18.44 -13.94 9.38
N ASN A 3 18.54 -14.30 8.11
CA ASN A 3 17.47 -13.99 7.15
C ASN A 3 16.25 -14.90 7.30
N GLU A 4 16.39 -16.05 7.92
CA GLU A 4 15.30 -16.99 8.08
C GLU A 4 14.39 -16.63 9.24
N THR A 5 14.88 -15.87 10.22
CA THR A 5 14.08 -15.51 11.40
C THR A 5 13.14 -14.34 11.11
N ILE A 6 13.40 -13.54 10.05
CA ILE A 6 12.61 -12.37 9.73
C ILE A 6 11.29 -12.76 9.06
N ASP A 7 11.26 -13.90 8.37
CA ASP A 7 10.09 -14.34 7.61
C ASP A 7 9.06 -15.09 8.44
N ASN A 8 9.28 -15.21 9.76
CA ASN A 8 8.36 -15.91 10.64
C ASN A 8 7.24 -15.03 11.20
N ASP A 9 7.25 -13.73 10.89
CA ASP A 9 6.19 -12.84 11.32
C ASP A 9 4.91 -13.16 10.56
N PRO A 10 3.75 -13.13 11.25
CA PRO A 10 2.49 -13.42 10.56
C PRO A 10 2.18 -12.37 9.51
N LEU A 11 1.59 -12.82 8.41
CA LEU A 11 1.11 -11.93 7.38
C LEU A 11 0.00 -11.05 7.93
N LYS A 12 0.12 -9.75 7.75
CA LYS A 12 -0.94 -8.78 8.05
C LYS A 12 -1.28 -8.04 6.77
N ILE A 13 -2.54 -7.77 6.58
CA ILE A 13 -3.03 -7.05 5.41
C ILE A 13 -3.72 -5.79 5.90
N ILE A 14 -3.24 -4.65 5.44
CA ILE A 14 -3.71 -3.36 5.89
C ILE A 14 -4.18 -2.57 4.70
N ILE A 15 -5.40 -2.06 4.79
CA ILE A 15 -5.95 -1.18 3.77
C ILE A 15 -5.74 0.24 4.27
N ALA A 16 -4.95 1.00 3.54
CA ALA A 16 -4.60 2.36 3.91
C ALA A 16 -5.31 3.35 2.99
N ASN A 17 -6.05 4.27 3.59
CA ASN A 17 -6.71 5.35 2.86
C ASN A 17 -5.72 6.49 2.68
N ILE A 18 -5.44 6.86 1.43
CA ILE A 18 -4.51 7.93 1.11
C ILE A 18 -5.21 9.02 0.29
N THR A 19 -4.62 10.19 0.27
CA THR A 19 -5.12 11.34 -0.48
C THR A 19 -5.06 11.05 -1.98
N TRP A 20 -6.12 11.41 -2.70
CA TRP A 20 -6.17 11.20 -4.15
C TRP A 20 -5.06 11.95 -4.87
N ASN A 21 -4.51 11.33 -5.91
CA ASN A 21 -3.47 11.91 -6.73
C ASN A 21 -3.69 11.50 -8.19
N SER A 22 -3.98 12.47 -9.06
CA SER A 22 -4.24 12.20 -10.48
C SER A 22 -2.99 11.87 -11.28
N LYS A 23 -1.82 11.98 -10.67
CA LYS A 23 -0.53 11.63 -11.29
C LYS A 23 -0.06 10.24 -10.86
N ASP A 24 -0.96 9.41 -10.36
CA ASP A 24 -0.69 8.04 -9.91
C ASP A 24 0.40 7.95 -8.84
N TRP A 25 0.47 8.98 -7.98
CA TRP A 25 1.44 9.01 -6.86
C TRP A 25 2.89 8.86 -7.34
N LYS A 26 3.17 9.41 -8.51
CA LYS A 26 4.52 9.49 -9.07
C LYS A 26 5.09 10.89 -8.97
N GLU A 27 4.22 11.87 -8.74
CA GLU A 27 4.59 13.25 -8.53
C GLU A 27 3.46 13.98 -7.82
N VAL A 28 3.69 15.20 -7.40
CA VAL A 28 2.67 16.03 -6.77
C VAL A 28 1.55 16.33 -7.75
N SER A 29 0.32 16.22 -7.28
CA SER A 29 -0.88 16.50 -8.07
C SER A 29 -1.58 17.74 -7.52
N GLU A 30 -2.02 18.64 -8.39
CA GLU A 30 -2.73 19.85 -8.00
C GLU A 30 -4.16 19.58 -7.52
N ASP A 31 -4.72 18.43 -7.87
CA ASP A 31 -6.09 18.06 -7.54
C ASP A 31 -6.21 17.20 -6.30
N THR A 32 -5.25 17.29 -5.38
CA THR A 32 -5.34 16.59 -4.11
C THR A 32 -6.58 17.09 -3.39
N SER A 33 -7.58 16.21 -3.26
CA SER A 33 -8.91 16.57 -2.79
C SER A 33 -8.95 16.91 -1.31
N GLY A 34 -9.79 17.86 -0.96
CA GLY A 34 -10.18 18.12 0.41
C GLY A 34 -9.35 19.15 1.15
N HIS A 35 -8.24 19.55 0.63
CA HIS A 35 -7.43 20.59 1.26
C HIS A 35 -6.96 21.56 0.20
N ALA A 36 -7.26 22.82 0.41
CA ALA A 36 -6.74 23.87 -0.44
C ALA A 36 -5.22 23.78 -0.42
N TRP A 37 -4.67 23.34 -1.52
CA TRP A 37 -3.23 23.32 -1.69
C TRP A 37 -2.77 24.76 -1.89
N VAL A 38 -2.30 25.36 -0.83
CA VAL A 38 -1.90 26.75 -0.88
C VAL A 38 -0.39 26.85 -0.87
N GLY A 39 0.17 27.22 -2.02
CA GLY A 39 1.57 27.60 -2.12
C GLY A 39 2.59 26.51 -1.84
N GLY A 40 2.24 25.26 -1.90
CA GLY A 40 3.18 24.17 -1.76
C GLY A 40 3.57 23.81 -0.33
N GLU A 41 2.93 24.40 0.67
CA GLU A 41 3.27 24.12 2.06
C GLU A 41 2.62 22.84 2.60
N ASN A 42 1.55 22.36 1.95
CA ASN A 42 0.80 21.19 2.41
C ASN A 42 0.79 20.07 1.37
N ILE A 43 1.97 19.72 0.87
CA ILE A 43 2.10 18.62 -0.08
C ILE A 43 1.91 17.30 0.66
N PRO A 44 0.97 16.43 0.25
CA PRO A 44 0.82 15.14 0.88
C PRO A 44 2.08 14.29 0.71
N HIS A 45 2.54 13.69 1.79
CA HIS A 45 3.75 12.87 1.76
C HIS A 45 3.59 11.63 0.88
N GLU A 46 2.36 11.17 0.67
CA GLU A 46 2.07 10.03 -0.20
C GLU A 46 2.22 10.34 -1.69
N SER A 47 2.49 11.59 -2.07
CA SER A 47 2.59 12.00 -3.48
C SER A 47 3.61 11.19 -4.29
N TRP A 48 4.56 10.57 -3.64
CA TRP A 48 5.63 9.82 -4.31
C TRP A 48 5.61 8.33 -4.00
N ASN A 49 4.51 7.82 -3.47
CA ASN A 49 4.43 6.40 -3.06
C ASN A 49 4.75 5.43 -4.20
N PHE A 50 4.45 5.79 -5.43
CA PHE A 50 4.68 4.92 -6.58
C PHE A 50 5.66 5.52 -7.60
N ASP A 51 6.43 6.50 -7.19
CA ASP A 51 7.58 6.98 -7.95
C ASP A 51 8.76 6.06 -7.60
N LEU A 52 8.74 4.85 -8.14
CA LEU A 52 9.63 3.78 -7.71
C LEU A 52 11.11 4.09 -7.99
N ASP A 53 11.38 4.86 -9.02
CA ASP A 53 12.75 5.23 -9.40
C ASP A 53 13.20 6.56 -8.81
N ASN A 54 12.45 7.10 -7.86
CA ASN A 54 12.83 8.33 -7.19
C ASN A 54 14.19 8.15 -6.51
N PRO A 55 15.11 9.11 -6.64
CA PRO A 55 16.45 8.99 -6.05
C PRO A 55 16.47 8.79 -4.54
N ARG A 56 15.39 9.15 -3.83
CA ARG A 56 15.31 8.91 -2.39
C ARG A 56 15.19 7.43 -2.05
N ASN A 57 14.70 6.61 -2.99
CA ASN A 57 14.56 5.16 -2.80
C ASN A 57 15.90 4.47 -3.00
N THR A 58 16.05 3.29 -2.40
CA THR A 58 17.21 2.45 -2.66
C THR A 58 16.96 1.60 -3.91
N GLU A 59 17.94 0.79 -4.28
CA GLU A 59 17.81 -0.10 -5.43
C GLU A 59 16.64 -1.07 -5.27
N ASN A 60 16.40 -1.55 -4.06
CA ASN A 60 15.41 -2.59 -3.79
C ASN A 60 14.22 -2.13 -2.94
N GLU A 61 14.30 -0.94 -2.36
CA GLU A 61 13.30 -0.48 -1.42
C GLU A 61 12.63 0.82 -1.83
N VAL A 62 11.35 0.92 -1.50
CA VAL A 62 10.54 2.13 -1.74
C VAL A 62 10.17 2.72 -0.39
N PHE A 63 10.38 4.01 -0.23
CA PHE A 63 9.99 4.77 0.96
C PHE A 63 8.63 5.39 0.70
N GLY A 64 7.61 4.85 1.35
CA GLY A 64 6.25 5.32 1.16
C GLY A 64 5.67 5.95 2.42
N PHE A 65 4.46 6.45 2.29
CA PHE A 65 3.78 7.13 3.37
C PHE A 65 2.29 6.81 3.39
N ALA A 66 1.75 6.60 4.59
CA ALA A 66 0.32 6.60 4.83
C ALA A 66 0.09 7.31 6.17
N LYS A 67 -0.91 8.17 6.21
CA LYS A 67 -1.20 8.92 7.43
C LYS A 67 -2.02 8.05 8.37
N PHE A 68 -1.43 7.66 9.48
CA PHE A 68 -2.11 6.89 10.52
C PHE A 68 -2.27 7.75 11.76
N THR A 69 -3.51 7.96 12.20
CA THR A 69 -3.77 8.63 13.47
C THR A 69 -3.19 7.82 14.61
N ASN A 70 -3.45 6.52 14.60
CA ASN A 70 -2.81 5.56 15.49
C ASN A 70 -2.18 4.49 14.60
N PRO A 71 -0.85 4.38 14.55
CA PRO A 71 -0.22 3.42 13.66
C PRO A 71 -0.70 2.00 13.91
N PRO A 72 -0.82 1.19 12.85
CA PRO A 72 -1.17 -0.22 13.03
C PRO A 72 -0.17 -0.91 13.97
N LYS A 73 -0.69 -1.75 14.85
CA LYS A 73 0.14 -2.51 15.77
C LYS A 73 0.61 -3.79 15.08
N VAL A 74 1.61 -3.64 14.24
CA VAL A 74 2.19 -4.77 13.52
C VAL A 74 3.69 -4.77 13.75
N GLU A 75 4.25 -5.97 13.83
CA GLU A 75 5.68 -6.15 13.95
C GLU A 75 6.19 -6.84 12.70
N GLY A 76 7.45 -6.60 12.38
CA GLY A 76 8.06 -7.23 11.23
C GLY A 76 7.74 -6.56 9.91
N ALA A 77 8.16 -7.22 8.85
CA ALA A 77 8.06 -6.70 7.49
C ALA A 77 7.17 -7.55 6.59
N ASN A 78 6.32 -8.40 7.19
CA ASN A 78 5.50 -9.33 6.41
C ASN A 78 4.08 -8.79 6.24
N ASN A 79 3.98 -7.54 5.77
CA ASN A 79 2.71 -6.84 5.65
C ASN A 79 2.40 -6.49 4.20
N LEU A 80 1.15 -6.70 3.81
CA LEU A 80 0.63 -6.20 2.55
C LEU A 80 -0.12 -4.90 2.81
N ILE A 81 0.23 -3.85 2.09
CA ILE A 81 -0.52 -2.61 2.12
C ILE A 81 -1.37 -2.53 0.85
N VAL A 82 -2.67 -2.42 1.03
CA VAL A 82 -3.62 -2.18 -0.06
C VAL A 82 -3.99 -0.71 0.03
N PHE A 83 -3.58 0.06 -0.97
CA PHE A 83 -3.87 1.50 -0.98
C PHE A 83 -5.25 1.77 -1.55
N TYR A 84 -5.97 2.62 -0.86
CA TYR A 84 -7.35 2.97 -1.15
C TYR A 84 -7.47 4.49 -1.21
N SER A 85 -8.18 5.00 -2.18
CA SER A 85 -8.42 6.44 -2.30
C SER A 85 -9.72 6.68 -3.05
N GLN A 86 -10.57 7.51 -2.49
CA GLN A 86 -11.85 7.91 -3.08
C GLN A 86 -12.69 6.73 -3.60
N GLY A 87 -12.82 5.70 -2.79
CA GLY A 87 -13.63 4.53 -3.13
C GLY A 87 -12.99 3.54 -4.08
N LYS A 88 -11.69 3.67 -4.32
CA LYS A 88 -10.99 2.82 -5.28
C LYS A 88 -9.74 2.21 -4.67
N ILE A 89 -9.46 0.96 -5.03
CA ILE A 89 -8.15 0.38 -4.75
C ILE A 89 -7.21 0.85 -5.86
N ILE A 90 -6.09 1.48 -5.46
CA ILE A 90 -5.20 2.14 -6.39
C ILE A 90 -3.86 1.45 -6.55
N GLY A 91 -3.44 0.62 -5.60
CA GLY A 91 -2.15 -0.03 -5.69
C GLY A 91 -1.81 -0.85 -4.46
N PHE A 92 -0.62 -1.45 -4.47
CA PHE A 92 -0.18 -2.37 -3.43
C PHE A 92 1.30 -2.22 -3.12
N TYR A 93 1.64 -2.46 -1.85
CA TYR A 93 3.02 -2.68 -1.41
C TYR A 93 3.08 -4.05 -0.74
N GLY A 94 3.94 -4.95 -1.24
CA GLY A 94 4.19 -6.25 -0.59
C GLY A 94 5.40 -6.22 0.32
N LYS A 95 5.44 -7.12 1.28
CA LYS A 95 6.53 -7.25 2.25
C LYS A 95 6.94 -5.93 2.86
N THR A 96 5.98 -5.19 3.36
CA THR A 96 6.19 -3.82 3.82
C THR A 96 6.37 -3.77 5.32
N LYS A 97 7.39 -3.03 5.76
CA LYS A 97 7.58 -2.71 7.16
C LYS A 97 6.89 -1.38 7.45
N ILE A 98 6.09 -1.36 8.51
CA ILE A 98 5.40 -0.14 8.96
C ILE A 98 6.17 0.41 10.15
N LEU A 99 6.63 1.65 10.04
CA LEU A 99 7.39 2.29 11.10
C LEU A 99 6.44 2.91 12.10
N LYS A 100 6.80 2.82 13.39
CA LYS A 100 5.98 3.39 14.46
C LYS A 100 6.00 4.91 14.43
N GLU A 101 7.10 5.47 13.95
CA GLU A 101 7.26 6.92 13.86
C GLU A 101 7.58 7.31 12.43
N VAL A 102 7.09 8.49 12.04
CA VAL A 102 7.38 9.04 10.72
C VAL A 102 8.83 9.52 10.71
N VAL A 103 9.55 9.19 9.64
CA VAL A 103 10.93 9.63 9.43
C VAL A 103 10.95 10.72 8.38
N ASP A 104 11.57 11.84 8.69
CA ASP A 104 11.69 12.95 7.76
C ASP A 104 12.90 12.74 6.85
N ILE A 105 12.69 12.81 5.54
CA ILE A 105 13.76 12.75 4.54
C ILE A 105 14.31 14.17 4.36
N ASN A 106 13.42 15.15 4.27
CA ASN A 106 13.74 16.55 4.16
C ASN A 106 12.53 17.36 4.69
N GLU A 107 12.55 18.67 4.50
CA GLU A 107 11.47 19.54 5.01
C GLU A 107 10.09 19.25 4.42
N ARG A 108 10.03 18.59 3.27
CA ARG A 108 8.77 18.35 2.54
C ARG A 108 8.40 16.88 2.41
N GLU A 109 9.34 15.98 2.64
CA GLU A 109 9.14 14.56 2.41
C GLU A 109 9.41 13.75 3.65
N SER A 110 8.47 12.87 3.97
CA SER A 110 8.57 11.97 5.10
C SER A 110 8.08 10.58 4.68
N TYR A 111 8.48 9.56 5.41
CA TYR A 111 8.00 8.22 5.15
C TYR A 111 7.75 7.46 6.45
N ASN A 112 6.88 6.49 6.38
CA ASN A 112 6.63 5.55 7.48
C ASN A 112 6.42 4.12 6.97
N LEU A 113 6.63 3.89 5.67
CA LEU A 113 6.51 2.59 5.04
C LEU A 113 7.79 2.27 4.29
N LEU A 114 8.31 1.06 4.50
CA LEU A 114 9.44 0.53 3.74
C LEU A 114 8.97 -0.69 2.98
N ALA A 115 8.87 -0.57 1.66
CA ALA A 115 8.36 -1.62 0.79
C ALA A 115 9.44 -2.16 -0.13
N HIS A 116 9.15 -3.29 -0.76
CA HIS A 116 10.03 -3.87 -1.79
C HIS A 116 9.63 -3.33 -3.15
N LYS A 117 10.59 -2.81 -3.90
CA LYS A 117 10.33 -2.23 -5.21
C LYS A 117 9.66 -3.24 -6.16
N ASN A 118 10.11 -4.48 -6.15
CA ASN A 118 9.57 -5.52 -7.04
C ASN A 118 8.20 -6.04 -6.59
N LEU A 119 7.70 -5.61 -5.45
CA LEU A 119 6.39 -5.95 -4.94
C LEU A 119 5.52 -4.69 -4.75
N SER A 120 5.84 -3.62 -5.46
CA SER A 120 5.13 -2.35 -5.39
C SER A 120 4.56 -2.01 -6.76
N VAL A 121 3.26 -1.74 -6.82
CA VAL A 121 2.59 -1.48 -8.08
C VAL A 121 1.41 -0.53 -7.88
N VAL A 122 1.31 0.48 -8.75
CA VAL A 122 0.12 1.31 -8.87
C VAL A 122 -0.69 0.79 -10.06
N LEU A 123 -2.01 0.71 -9.89
CA LEU A 123 -2.89 0.20 -10.93
C LEU A 123 -3.26 1.31 -11.91
N PRO A 124 -2.92 1.18 -13.21
CA PRO A 124 -3.42 2.10 -14.22
C PRO A 124 -4.95 2.11 -14.25
N ASN A 125 -5.56 0.94 -14.17
CA ASN A 125 -7.01 0.79 -14.07
C ASN A 125 -7.36 0.38 -12.64
N LYS A 126 -7.90 1.33 -11.89
CA LYS A 126 -8.17 1.14 -10.47
C LYS A 126 -9.44 0.31 -10.27
N ILE A 127 -9.55 -0.36 -9.14
CA ILE A 127 -10.71 -1.17 -8.82
C ILE A 127 -11.77 -0.29 -8.16
N ASP A 128 -12.90 -0.10 -8.86
CA ASP A 128 -14.02 0.71 -8.41
C ASP A 128 -15.06 -0.11 -7.66
N ASN A 129 -15.89 0.58 -6.88
CA ASN A 129 -17.12 0.04 -6.29
C ASN A 129 -16.90 -1.26 -5.54
N ILE A 130 -15.89 -1.26 -4.71
CA ILE A 130 -15.47 -2.44 -3.96
C ILE A 130 -16.62 -3.01 -3.12
N LYS A 131 -17.49 -2.14 -2.64
CA LYS A 131 -18.65 -2.55 -1.83
C LYS A 131 -19.63 -3.40 -2.63
N ASP A 132 -19.83 -3.07 -3.90
CA ASP A 132 -20.76 -3.78 -4.75
C ASP A 132 -20.24 -5.15 -5.17
N LYS A 133 -18.93 -5.37 -5.06
CA LYS A 133 -18.31 -6.64 -5.43
C LYS A 133 -18.12 -7.58 -4.24
N GLY A 134 -18.53 -7.15 -3.05
CA GLY A 134 -18.45 -7.99 -1.86
C GLY A 134 -17.07 -8.27 -1.34
N HIS A 135 -16.05 -7.61 -1.88
CA HIS A 135 -14.67 -7.85 -1.43
C HIS A 135 -14.40 -7.24 -0.06
N LEU A 136 -15.08 -6.15 0.27
CA LEU A 136 -14.66 -5.32 1.39
C LEU A 136 -15.85 -4.75 2.17
N GLU A 137 -16.68 -5.62 2.72
CA GLU A 137 -17.82 -5.17 3.55
C GLU A 137 -17.37 -4.31 4.73
N SER A 138 -16.15 -4.51 5.20
CA SER A 138 -15.60 -3.77 6.33
C SER A 138 -15.01 -2.40 5.95
N LEU A 139 -14.91 -2.08 4.66
CA LEU A 139 -14.26 -0.85 4.20
C LEU A 139 -15.06 0.42 4.44
N SER A 140 -16.31 0.32 4.87
CA SER A 140 -17.09 1.50 5.19
C SER A 140 -16.43 2.40 6.24
N ARG A 141 -15.49 1.87 6.99
CA ARG A 141 -14.80 2.61 8.06
C ARG A 141 -13.40 3.09 7.70
N VAL A 142 -12.87 2.74 6.53
CA VAL A 142 -11.49 3.07 6.18
C VAL A 142 -11.24 4.58 6.20
N GLY A 143 -12.17 5.36 5.69
CA GLY A 143 -12.04 6.81 5.67
C GLY A 143 -12.08 7.47 7.04
N GLN A 144 -12.57 6.78 8.06
CA GLN A 144 -12.70 7.33 9.40
C GLN A 144 -11.44 7.19 10.25
N VAL A 145 -10.70 6.10 10.06
CA VAL A 145 -9.53 5.78 10.89
C VAL A 145 -8.21 5.77 10.12
N GLY A 146 -8.24 6.04 8.83
CA GLY A 146 -7.05 6.06 8.00
C GLY A 146 -6.59 4.68 7.53
N PHE A 147 -6.94 3.62 8.23
CA PHE A 147 -6.61 2.26 7.82
C PHE A 147 -7.59 1.26 8.41
N SER A 148 -7.58 0.06 7.82
CA SER A 148 -8.37 -1.07 8.31
C SER A 148 -7.57 -2.36 8.11
N TYR A 149 -7.81 -3.36 8.95
CA TYR A 149 -7.20 -4.68 8.76
C TYR A 149 -8.11 -5.54 7.90
N LEU A 150 -7.51 -6.25 6.96
CA LEU A 150 -8.21 -7.27 6.19
C LEU A 150 -7.84 -8.63 6.79
N LYS A 151 -8.81 -9.27 7.43
CA LYS A 151 -8.55 -10.47 8.22
C LYS A 151 -8.39 -11.74 7.39
N LYS A 152 -8.97 -11.77 6.19
CA LYS A 152 -8.99 -12.97 5.35
C LYS A 152 -8.04 -12.82 4.16
N PRO A 153 -6.93 -13.55 4.13
CA PRO A 153 -6.02 -13.49 2.99
C PRO A 153 -6.68 -13.85 1.66
N GLU A 154 -7.72 -14.69 1.69
CA GLU A 154 -8.47 -15.06 0.49
C GLU A 154 -9.08 -13.84 -0.19
N THR A 155 -9.52 -12.85 0.59
CA THR A 155 -10.05 -11.61 0.04
C THR A 155 -8.98 -10.82 -0.69
N ALA A 156 -7.76 -10.79 -0.14
CA ALA A 156 -6.65 -10.12 -0.81
C ALA A 156 -6.32 -10.80 -2.14
N ILE A 157 -6.37 -12.14 -2.19
CA ILE A 157 -6.12 -12.88 -3.42
C ILE A 157 -7.19 -12.52 -4.48
N LYS A 158 -8.46 -12.44 -4.09
CA LYS A 158 -9.53 -12.05 -5.02
C LYS A 158 -9.32 -10.63 -5.56
N ILE A 159 -8.87 -9.72 -4.70
CA ILE A 159 -8.57 -8.34 -5.12
C ILE A 159 -7.42 -8.34 -6.12
N LEU A 160 -6.38 -9.11 -5.86
CA LEU A 160 -5.23 -9.21 -6.76
C LEU A 160 -5.63 -9.85 -8.10
N ASP A 161 -6.47 -10.87 -8.08
CA ASP A 161 -6.96 -11.48 -9.32
C ASP A 161 -7.75 -10.47 -10.17
N GLU A 162 -8.58 -9.66 -9.54
CA GLU A 162 -9.31 -8.61 -10.24
C GLU A 162 -8.35 -7.55 -10.78
N ALA A 163 -7.34 -7.18 -10.00
CA ALA A 163 -6.33 -6.23 -10.44
C ALA A 163 -5.59 -6.74 -11.69
N ILE A 164 -5.25 -8.03 -11.72
CA ILE A 164 -4.59 -8.64 -12.87
C ILE A 164 -5.50 -8.59 -14.09
N GLU A 165 -6.77 -8.92 -13.92
CA GLU A 165 -7.73 -8.91 -15.01
C GLU A 165 -7.87 -7.51 -15.62
N LEU A 166 -7.91 -6.49 -14.78
CA LEU A 166 -8.04 -5.09 -15.23
C LEU A 166 -6.73 -4.50 -15.76
N ASN A 167 -5.58 -5.06 -15.35
CA ASN A 167 -4.27 -4.50 -15.66
C ASN A 167 -3.31 -5.59 -16.12
N PRO A 168 -3.52 -6.17 -17.33
CA PRO A 168 -2.63 -7.24 -17.81
C PRO A 168 -1.17 -6.81 -17.88
N GLU A 169 -0.89 -5.54 -18.13
CA GLU A 169 0.46 -5.01 -18.21
C GLU A 169 1.19 -5.04 -16.86
N GLU A 170 0.46 -5.17 -15.76
CA GLU A 170 1.05 -5.25 -14.42
C GLU A 170 0.99 -6.67 -13.83
N GLU A 171 0.66 -7.64 -14.65
CA GLU A 171 0.48 -9.03 -14.22
C GLU A 171 1.69 -9.58 -13.49
N ASP A 172 2.90 -9.33 -14.01
CA ASP A 172 4.11 -9.90 -13.41
C ASP A 172 4.28 -9.50 -11.95
N THR A 173 4.13 -8.22 -11.65
CA THR A 173 4.28 -7.74 -10.27
C THR A 173 3.13 -8.22 -9.40
N LEU A 174 1.91 -8.17 -9.92
CA LEU A 174 0.72 -8.61 -9.16
C LEU A 174 0.80 -10.11 -8.85
N GLU A 175 1.26 -10.93 -9.79
CA GLU A 175 1.45 -12.36 -9.54
C GLU A 175 2.51 -12.62 -8.48
N LYS A 176 3.59 -11.83 -8.47
CA LYS A 176 4.61 -11.97 -7.43
C LYS A 176 4.04 -11.68 -6.04
N ILE A 177 3.21 -10.66 -5.94
CA ILE A 177 2.55 -10.34 -4.66
C ILE A 177 1.63 -11.48 -4.25
N LYS A 178 0.84 -11.98 -5.18
CA LYS A 178 -0.07 -13.09 -4.95
C LYS A 178 0.68 -14.34 -4.50
N ASP A 179 1.75 -14.70 -5.21
CA ASP A 179 2.58 -15.86 -4.87
C ASP A 179 3.17 -15.73 -3.47
N TRP A 180 3.62 -14.53 -3.11
CA TRP A 180 4.14 -14.28 -1.77
C TRP A 180 3.06 -14.52 -0.71
N ILE A 181 1.83 -14.02 -0.92
CA ILE A 181 0.73 -14.20 0.03
C ILE A 181 0.41 -15.69 0.16
N GLU A 182 0.33 -16.41 -0.95
CA GLU A 182 0.03 -17.84 -0.94
C GLU A 182 1.11 -18.64 -0.23
N SER A 183 2.39 -18.27 -0.39
CA SER A 183 3.48 -18.94 0.31
C SER A 183 3.39 -18.76 1.82
N GLN A 184 2.91 -17.60 2.27
CA GLN A 184 2.72 -17.35 3.70
C GLN A 184 1.61 -18.22 4.28
N GLN A 185 0.55 -18.45 3.53
CA GLN A 185 -0.54 -19.30 3.96
C GLN A 185 -0.12 -20.76 4.09
N ASN A 186 0.71 -21.24 3.17
CA ASN A 186 1.20 -22.62 3.20
C ASN A 186 2.12 -22.86 4.41
N GLU A 187 2.90 -21.87 4.80
CA GLU A 187 3.76 -21.98 5.97
C GLU A 187 2.96 -21.96 7.28
N SER A 188 1.82 -21.27 7.30
CA SER A 188 1.01 -21.15 8.51
C SER A 188 0.17 -22.39 8.81
N THR A 189 0.04 -23.33 7.86
CA THR A 189 -0.72 -24.57 8.07
C THR A 189 0.13 -25.72 8.63
N ASP A 190 1.41 -25.53 8.69
CA ASP A 190 2.32 -26.50 9.30
C ASP A 190 2.56 -26.16 10.80
#